data_1def7225ac8f84b9ae107e162fd1fe8b
#
_entry.id   1def7225ac8f84b9ae107e162fd1fe8b
#
_cell.length_a   1.000
_cell.length_b   1.000
_cell.length_c   1.000
_cell.angle_alpha   90.00
_cell.angle_beta   90.00
_cell.angle_gamma   90.00
#
_symmetry.space_group_name_H-M   'P 1'
#
loop_
_entity.id
_entity.type
_entity.pdbx_description
1 polymer ?
#
loop_
_entity_poly.entity_id
_entity_poly.type
_entity_poly.pdbx_seq_one_letter_code
_entity_poly.pdbx_strand_id
1 'polypeptide(L)'
;MQGFGHAGQGLATTLDKQNWTCVSLSDSTGTLFSKRGLNIQELISFKSMGGCFETWNGDGAEFMNHEAQFDVDADLFIPAFNSDEIFETRARLVRCKLILEIANSPITEDADRILNDRGIVVIPDLIGNAGGIIASHLEWYYGAQGILPPSEESAIFEVVKSRLDVGIKAMMEMSEQRKISFPDAANIMSIEGLSV
;
A
#
# COMPACT_ATOMS: atom_id res chain seq x y z
N MET A 1 -0.02 1.82 8.84
CA MET A 1 -0.72 1.91 7.53
C MET A 1 -1.71 3.05 7.61
N GLN A 2 -1.77 3.87 6.57
CA GLN A 2 -2.70 4.99 6.43
C GLN A 2 -3.93 4.57 5.64
N GLY A 3 -5.11 4.69 6.27
CA GLY A 3 -6.38 4.32 5.64
C GLY A 3 -6.83 2.89 5.92
N PHE A 4 -8.04 2.74 6.47
CA PHE A 4 -8.65 1.44 6.78
C PHE A 4 -10.01 1.27 6.07
N GLY A 5 -10.05 1.68 4.80
CA GLY A 5 -11.11 1.36 3.85
C GLY A 5 -11.01 -0.08 3.32
N HIS A 6 -11.76 -0.41 2.27
CA HIS A 6 -11.77 -1.78 1.71
C HIS A 6 -10.38 -2.29 1.33
N ALA A 7 -9.59 -1.50 0.61
CA ALA A 7 -8.22 -1.89 0.23
C ALA A 7 -7.32 -2.07 1.46
N GLY A 8 -7.36 -1.11 2.41
CA GLY A 8 -6.59 -1.18 3.65
C GLY A 8 -6.95 -2.39 4.50
N GLN A 9 -8.25 -2.72 4.67
CA GLN A 9 -8.69 -3.90 5.41
C GLN A 9 -8.24 -5.22 4.76
N GLY A 10 -8.35 -5.32 3.43
CA GLY A 10 -7.90 -6.49 2.68
C GLY A 10 -6.38 -6.71 2.83
N LEU A 11 -5.60 -5.65 2.68
CA LEU A 11 -4.15 -5.72 2.85
C LEU A 11 -3.74 -6.02 4.29
N ALA A 12 -4.35 -5.35 5.28
CA ALA A 12 -4.09 -5.62 6.69
C ALA A 12 -4.37 -7.09 7.05
N THR A 13 -5.48 -7.65 6.55
CA THR A 13 -5.81 -9.07 6.73
C THR A 13 -4.76 -10.00 6.10
N THR A 14 -4.26 -9.64 4.93
CA THR A 14 -3.23 -10.43 4.24
C THR A 14 -1.90 -10.40 4.98
N LEU A 15 -1.48 -9.23 5.46
CA LEU A 15 -0.26 -9.07 6.24
C LEU A 15 -0.35 -9.79 7.60
N ASP A 16 -1.49 -9.70 8.28
CA ASP A 16 -1.75 -10.39 9.54
C ASP A 16 -1.61 -11.93 9.39
N LYS A 17 -2.18 -12.49 8.32
CA LYS A 17 -2.01 -13.92 7.97
C LYS A 17 -0.55 -14.32 7.69
N GLN A 18 0.29 -13.38 7.30
CA GLN A 18 1.72 -13.57 7.06
C GLN A 18 2.58 -13.24 8.30
N ASN A 19 1.95 -13.06 9.46
CA ASN A 19 2.59 -12.73 10.74
C ASN A 19 3.32 -11.36 10.77
N TRP A 20 2.85 -10.40 9.96
CA TRP A 20 3.28 -9.02 10.11
C TRP A 20 2.57 -8.36 11.28
N THR A 21 3.29 -7.55 12.04
CA THR A 21 2.72 -6.81 13.16
C THR A 21 2.30 -5.42 12.72
N CYS A 22 1.00 -5.14 12.73
CA CYS A 22 0.47 -3.80 12.47
C CYS A 22 0.54 -2.95 13.73
N VAL A 23 1.49 -2.05 13.83
CA VAL A 23 1.68 -1.18 14.99
C VAL A 23 0.88 0.12 14.92
N SER A 24 0.51 0.56 13.73
CA SER A 24 -0.24 1.80 13.54
C SER A 24 -1.20 1.69 12.36
N LEU A 25 -2.41 2.22 12.54
CA LEU A 25 -3.48 2.17 11.56
C LEU A 25 -4.35 3.43 11.68
N SER A 26 -4.66 4.09 10.56
CA SER A 26 -5.52 5.28 10.58
C SER A 26 -6.83 5.10 9.82
N ASP A 27 -7.87 5.80 10.26
CA ASP A 27 -9.12 6.00 9.53
C ASP A 27 -9.42 7.51 9.40
N SER A 28 -10.65 7.86 9.01
CA SER A 28 -11.08 9.26 8.85
C SER A 28 -11.10 10.07 10.15
N THR A 29 -11.00 9.46 11.31
CA THR A 29 -11.09 10.13 12.61
C THR A 29 -9.74 10.32 13.30
N GLY A 30 -8.75 9.48 12.98
CA GLY A 30 -7.41 9.57 13.58
C GLY A 30 -6.63 8.28 13.40
N THR A 31 -5.67 8.08 14.27
CA THR A 31 -4.69 6.99 14.23
C THR A 31 -4.75 6.17 15.50
N LEU A 32 -4.84 4.86 15.38
CA LEU A 32 -4.58 3.93 16.47
C LEU A 32 -3.12 3.49 16.44
N PHE A 33 -2.49 3.44 17.60
CA PHE A 33 -1.13 2.97 17.78
C PHE A 33 -1.06 1.93 18.89
N SER A 34 -0.32 0.86 18.66
CA SER A 34 0.02 -0.13 19.69
C SER A 34 1.40 -0.71 19.39
N LYS A 35 2.36 -0.51 20.29
CA LYS A 35 3.70 -1.10 20.15
C LYS A 35 3.69 -2.64 20.13
N ARG A 36 2.66 -3.27 20.69
CA ARG A 36 2.50 -4.73 20.71
C ARG A 36 1.82 -5.27 19.46
N GLY A 37 1.30 -4.38 18.61
CA GLY A 37 0.45 -4.69 17.47
C GLY A 37 -1.04 -4.48 17.76
N LEU A 38 -1.77 -4.21 16.70
CA LEU A 38 -3.22 -4.04 16.68
C LEU A 38 -3.90 -5.36 16.27
N ASN A 39 -5.02 -5.69 16.88
CA ASN A 39 -5.82 -6.84 16.47
C ASN A 39 -6.66 -6.49 15.24
N ILE A 40 -6.19 -6.89 14.07
CA ILE A 40 -6.82 -6.55 12.79
C ILE A 40 -8.24 -7.08 12.69
N GLN A 41 -8.51 -8.30 13.16
CA GLN A 41 -9.83 -8.92 13.06
C GLN A 41 -10.87 -8.19 13.93
N GLU A 42 -10.48 -7.77 15.13
CA GLU A 42 -11.35 -6.97 16.00
C GLU A 42 -11.64 -5.61 15.38
N LEU A 43 -10.64 -4.95 14.82
CA LEU A 43 -10.80 -3.66 14.16
C LEU A 43 -11.72 -3.74 12.93
N ILE A 44 -11.60 -4.79 12.11
CA ILE A 44 -12.51 -5.04 10.99
C ILE A 44 -13.94 -5.23 11.48
N SER A 45 -14.12 -6.05 12.51
CA SER A 45 -15.44 -6.30 13.12
C SER A 45 -16.04 -5.00 13.66
N PHE A 46 -15.24 -4.20 14.37
CA PHE A 46 -15.67 -2.90 14.87
C PHE A 46 -16.08 -1.93 13.77
N LYS A 47 -15.29 -1.84 12.68
CA LYS A 47 -15.63 -1.02 11.52
C LYS A 47 -16.90 -1.48 10.81
N SER A 48 -17.15 -2.78 10.72
CA SER A 48 -18.36 -3.35 10.11
C SER A 48 -19.63 -2.99 10.88
N MET A 49 -19.53 -2.71 12.17
CA MET A 49 -20.61 -2.21 13.02
C MET A 49 -20.76 -0.68 12.99
N GLY A 50 -20.04 0.02 12.10
CA GLY A 50 -20.09 1.48 11.98
C GLY A 50 -19.16 2.22 12.96
N GLY A 51 -18.25 1.54 13.63
CA GLY A 51 -17.28 2.14 14.54
C GLY A 51 -16.24 3.01 13.82
N CYS A 52 -15.68 3.98 14.55
CA CYS A 52 -14.55 4.81 14.11
C CYS A 52 -13.44 4.76 15.17
N PHE A 53 -12.21 5.01 14.76
CA PHE A 53 -11.05 4.82 15.66
C PHE A 53 -11.07 5.75 16.86
N GLU A 54 -11.65 6.94 16.76
CA GLU A 54 -11.85 7.85 17.89
C GLU A 54 -12.67 7.21 19.04
N THR A 55 -13.58 6.29 18.72
CA THR A 55 -14.43 5.62 19.71
C THR A 55 -13.95 4.21 20.07
N TRP A 56 -12.78 3.79 19.54
CA TRP A 56 -12.17 2.52 19.86
C TRP A 56 -11.64 2.52 21.30
N ASN A 57 -12.02 1.52 22.06
CA ASN A 57 -11.59 1.33 23.46
C ASN A 57 -10.99 -0.05 23.74
N GLY A 58 -10.55 -0.74 22.68
CA GLY A 58 -9.89 -2.04 22.80
C GLY A 58 -8.52 -1.95 23.48
N ASP A 59 -8.11 -3.04 24.11
CA ASP A 59 -6.94 -3.11 24.96
C ASP A 59 -5.62 -2.74 24.24
N GLY A 60 -4.89 -1.82 24.85
CA GLY A 60 -3.49 -1.52 24.50
C GLY A 60 -3.28 -0.68 23.24
N ALA A 61 -4.34 -0.15 22.65
CA ALA A 61 -4.23 0.84 21.57
C ALA A 61 -4.39 2.25 22.11
N GLU A 62 -3.53 3.16 21.67
CA GLU A 62 -3.60 4.59 21.91
C GLU A 62 -4.20 5.29 20.69
N PHE A 63 -5.21 6.14 20.91
CA PHE A 63 -5.75 6.99 19.85
C PHE A 63 -4.96 8.29 19.76
N MET A 64 -4.53 8.64 18.57
CA MET A 64 -3.73 9.82 18.25
C MET A 64 -4.33 10.58 17.07
N ASN A 65 -3.89 11.82 16.88
CA ASN A 65 -4.26 12.59 15.69
C ASN A 65 -3.66 11.97 14.40
N HIS A 66 -4.15 12.41 13.24
CA HIS A 66 -3.69 11.91 11.94
C HIS A 66 -2.20 12.11 11.69
N GLU A 67 -1.61 13.22 12.14
CA GLU A 67 -0.20 13.52 11.86
C GLU A 67 0.75 12.56 12.58
N ALA A 68 0.33 12.03 13.73
CA ALA A 68 1.16 11.13 14.52
C ALA A 68 1.56 9.84 13.76
N GLN A 69 0.76 9.38 12.80
CA GLN A 69 1.09 8.19 12.00
C GLN A 69 2.41 8.31 11.23
N PHE A 70 2.80 9.51 10.83
CA PHE A 70 4.04 9.74 10.05
C PHE A 70 5.30 9.66 10.91
N ASP A 71 5.21 9.81 12.23
CA ASP A 71 6.35 9.70 13.17
C ASP A 71 6.41 8.34 13.89
N VAL A 72 5.57 7.38 13.49
CA VAL A 72 5.61 6.03 14.05
C VAL A 72 6.82 5.26 13.50
N ASP A 73 7.62 4.69 14.39
CA ASP A 73 8.75 3.82 14.03
C ASP A 73 8.22 2.45 13.56
N ALA A 74 8.48 2.12 12.30
CA ALA A 74 8.03 0.88 11.66
C ALA A 74 9.00 0.47 10.54
N ASP A 75 9.01 -0.79 10.14
CA ASP A 75 9.80 -1.22 8.99
C ASP A 75 9.14 -0.82 7.67
N LEU A 76 7.81 -0.85 7.62
CA LEU A 76 7.00 -0.61 6.43
C LEU A 76 5.91 0.42 6.72
N PHE A 77 5.82 1.46 5.90
CA PHE A 77 4.69 2.40 5.87
C PHE A 77 3.87 2.20 4.59
N ILE A 78 2.54 2.16 4.72
CA ILE A 78 1.62 1.91 3.59
C ILE A 78 0.60 3.02 3.50
N PRO A 79 0.75 3.99 2.58
CA PRO A 79 -0.29 4.96 2.26
C PRO A 79 -1.38 4.29 1.40
N ALA A 80 -2.60 4.18 1.96
CA ALA A 80 -3.75 3.57 1.30
C ALA A 80 -5.02 4.46 1.42
N PHE A 81 -4.84 5.78 1.41
CA PHE A 81 -5.93 6.74 1.58
C PHE A 81 -6.13 7.61 0.34
N ASN A 82 -5.35 8.67 0.13
CA ASN A 82 -5.49 9.64 -0.95
C ASN A 82 -4.15 9.92 -1.65
N SER A 83 -4.23 10.64 -2.79
CA SER A 83 -3.07 11.26 -3.43
C SER A 83 -2.54 12.44 -2.63
N ASP A 84 -1.26 12.78 -2.85
CA ASP A 84 -0.54 13.92 -2.26
C ASP A 84 -0.56 13.99 -0.72
N GLU A 85 -0.73 12.86 -0.07
CA GLU A 85 -0.76 12.75 1.39
C GLU A 85 0.62 12.92 2.03
N ILE A 86 1.67 12.46 1.36
CA ILE A 86 3.04 12.57 1.84
C ILE A 86 3.73 13.69 1.07
N PHE A 87 3.70 14.88 1.67
CA PHE A 87 4.41 16.05 1.19
C PHE A 87 5.67 16.29 2.02
N GLU A 88 6.48 17.30 1.69
CA GLU A 88 7.82 17.50 2.24
C GLU A 88 7.92 17.40 3.77
N THR A 89 7.02 18.03 4.52
CA THR A 89 7.09 18.01 5.99
C THR A 89 6.82 16.63 6.55
N ARG A 90 5.85 15.89 5.99
CA ARG A 90 5.54 14.51 6.38
C ARG A 90 6.66 13.55 5.96
N ALA A 91 7.23 13.73 4.76
CA ALA A 91 8.38 12.95 4.29
C ALA A 91 9.60 13.05 5.23
N ARG A 92 9.79 14.20 5.88
CA ARG A 92 10.86 14.37 6.89
C ARG A 92 10.57 13.65 8.20
N LEU A 93 9.30 13.45 8.55
CA LEU A 93 8.87 12.77 9.78
C LEU A 93 8.89 11.26 9.66
N VAL A 94 8.51 10.70 8.48
CA VAL A 94 8.36 9.26 8.27
C VAL A 94 9.59 8.48 8.76
N ARG A 95 9.34 7.44 9.58
CA ARG A 95 10.36 6.60 10.23
C ARG A 95 10.19 5.15 9.82
N CYS A 96 10.45 4.86 8.56
CA CYS A 96 10.40 3.49 8.02
C CYS A 96 11.59 3.23 7.10
N LYS A 97 11.78 1.98 6.72
CA LYS A 97 12.77 1.56 5.71
C LYS A 97 12.18 1.49 4.32
N LEU A 98 10.89 1.20 4.25
CA LEU A 98 10.16 0.92 3.02
C LEU A 98 8.79 1.59 3.04
N ILE A 99 8.40 2.17 1.92
CA ILE A 99 7.02 2.62 1.65
C ILE A 99 6.45 1.77 0.52
N LEU A 100 5.24 1.26 0.69
CA LEU A 100 4.47 0.58 -0.35
C LEU A 100 3.24 1.42 -0.67
N GLU A 101 3.21 2.03 -1.83
CA GLU A 101 2.09 2.86 -2.28
C GLU A 101 0.90 1.99 -2.74
N ILE A 102 -0.23 2.11 -2.03
CA ILE A 102 -1.50 1.48 -2.42
C ILE A 102 -2.50 2.53 -2.91
N ALA A 103 -2.47 3.75 -2.35
CA ALA A 103 -3.17 4.88 -2.94
C ALA A 103 -2.50 5.32 -4.24
N ASN A 104 -3.24 6.01 -5.11
CA ASN A 104 -2.68 6.57 -6.33
C ASN A 104 -1.88 7.83 -6.00
N SER A 105 -0.62 7.89 -6.44
CA SER A 105 0.29 9.03 -6.25
C SER A 105 0.22 9.64 -4.84
N PRO A 106 0.42 8.87 -3.78
CA PRO A 106 0.29 9.39 -2.41
C PRO A 106 1.46 10.27 -1.99
N ILE A 107 2.59 10.22 -2.70
CA ILE A 107 3.82 10.95 -2.41
C ILE A 107 4.00 12.04 -3.47
N THR A 108 4.20 13.29 -3.02
CA THR A 108 4.52 14.40 -3.93
C THR A 108 5.96 14.27 -4.45
N GLU A 109 6.25 14.86 -5.61
CA GLU A 109 7.58 14.79 -6.24
C GLU A 109 8.71 15.30 -5.33
N ASP A 110 8.46 16.40 -4.60
CA ASP A 110 9.45 16.94 -3.66
C ASP A 110 9.64 16.04 -2.42
N ALA A 111 8.57 15.38 -1.99
CA ALA A 111 8.64 14.39 -0.91
C ALA A 111 9.42 13.13 -1.32
N ASP A 112 9.24 12.66 -2.55
CA ASP A 112 9.97 11.49 -3.07
C ASP A 112 11.47 11.72 -3.05
N ARG A 113 11.93 12.91 -3.48
CA ARG A 113 13.35 13.30 -3.40
C ARG A 113 13.87 13.24 -1.96
N ILE A 114 13.11 13.77 -1.00
CA ILE A 114 13.48 13.75 0.42
C ILE A 114 13.57 12.31 0.95
N LEU A 115 12.63 11.46 0.61
CA LEU A 115 12.63 10.06 1.03
C LEU A 115 13.82 9.30 0.44
N ASN A 116 14.12 9.52 -0.83
CA ASN A 116 15.26 8.92 -1.51
C ASN A 116 16.59 9.38 -0.88
N ASP A 117 16.77 10.67 -0.59
CA ASP A 117 17.95 11.22 0.09
C ASP A 117 18.14 10.64 1.51
N ARG A 118 17.03 10.25 2.16
CA ARG A 118 17.03 9.59 3.47
C ARG A 118 17.26 8.08 3.36
N GLY A 119 17.38 7.52 2.16
CA GLY A 119 17.56 6.08 1.93
C GLY A 119 16.30 5.26 2.20
N ILE A 120 15.12 5.87 2.17
CA ILE A 120 13.84 5.17 2.30
C ILE A 120 13.44 4.66 0.91
N VAL A 121 13.27 3.35 0.79
CA VAL A 121 12.87 2.73 -0.48
C VAL A 121 11.36 2.93 -0.69
N VAL A 122 10.95 3.38 -1.87
CA VAL A 122 9.54 3.51 -2.24
C VAL A 122 9.20 2.50 -3.32
N ILE A 123 8.23 1.64 -3.09
CA ILE A 123 7.58 0.83 -4.13
C ILE A 123 6.40 1.65 -4.65
N PRO A 124 6.45 2.13 -5.90
CA PRO A 124 5.46 3.05 -6.43
C PRO A 124 4.12 2.37 -6.70
N ASP A 125 3.07 3.17 -6.74
CA ASP A 125 1.69 2.77 -7.01
C ASP A 125 1.52 2.04 -8.34
N LEU A 126 2.29 2.42 -9.37
CA LEU A 126 2.33 1.72 -10.67
C LEU A 126 2.58 0.21 -10.55
N ILE A 127 3.20 -0.21 -9.45
CA ILE A 127 3.40 -1.62 -9.08
C ILE A 127 2.53 -2.00 -7.88
N GLY A 128 2.51 -1.16 -6.85
CA GLY A 128 1.92 -1.48 -5.54
C GLY A 128 0.41 -1.74 -5.58
N ASN A 129 -0.32 -1.04 -6.46
CA ASN A 129 -1.77 -1.20 -6.62
C ASN A 129 -2.21 -1.79 -7.98
N ALA A 130 -1.28 -2.15 -8.85
CA ALA A 130 -1.58 -2.67 -10.20
C ALA A 130 -2.43 -3.94 -10.21
N GLY A 131 -2.43 -4.71 -9.12
CA GLY A 131 -3.19 -5.96 -9.03
C GLY A 131 -4.69 -5.80 -9.32
N GLY A 132 -5.29 -4.71 -8.82
CA GLY A 132 -6.69 -4.39 -9.08
C GLY A 132 -6.98 -4.11 -10.56
N ILE A 133 -6.09 -3.38 -11.23
CA ILE A 133 -6.21 -3.05 -12.65
C ILE A 133 -6.06 -4.32 -13.50
N ILE A 134 -5.10 -5.17 -13.18
CA ILE A 134 -4.89 -6.45 -13.88
C ILE A 134 -6.12 -7.35 -13.75
N ALA A 135 -6.70 -7.46 -12.55
CA ALA A 135 -7.89 -8.26 -12.31
C ALA A 135 -9.09 -7.72 -13.10
N SER A 136 -9.36 -6.42 -13.05
CA SER A 136 -10.45 -5.78 -13.81
C SER A 136 -10.27 -5.93 -15.32
N HIS A 137 -9.02 -5.85 -15.82
CA HIS A 137 -8.73 -6.09 -17.23
C HIS A 137 -9.04 -7.53 -17.64
N LEU A 138 -8.70 -8.51 -16.80
CA LEU A 138 -9.02 -9.91 -17.06
C LEU A 138 -10.54 -10.14 -17.10
N GLU A 139 -11.29 -9.58 -16.17
CA GLU A 139 -12.75 -9.65 -16.17
C GLU A 139 -13.36 -9.08 -17.45
N TRP A 140 -12.89 -7.89 -17.86
CA TRP A 140 -13.31 -7.27 -19.10
C TRP A 140 -12.96 -8.13 -20.32
N TYR A 141 -11.74 -8.67 -20.38
CA TYR A 141 -11.28 -9.51 -21.48
C TYR A 141 -12.12 -10.78 -21.62
N TYR A 142 -12.38 -11.50 -20.55
CA TYR A 142 -13.24 -12.69 -20.57
C TYR A 142 -14.66 -12.31 -20.99
N GLY A 143 -15.23 -11.23 -20.47
CA GLY A 143 -16.55 -10.74 -20.86
C GLY A 143 -16.63 -10.37 -22.35
N ALA A 144 -15.63 -9.67 -22.89
CA ALA A 144 -15.58 -9.29 -24.29
C ALA A 144 -15.44 -10.47 -25.26
N GLN A 145 -14.82 -11.57 -24.82
CA GLN A 145 -14.69 -12.81 -25.59
C GLN A 145 -15.89 -13.76 -25.43
N GLY A 146 -16.84 -13.43 -24.56
CA GLY A 146 -17.93 -14.35 -24.21
C GLY A 146 -17.47 -15.63 -23.50
N ILE A 147 -16.28 -15.59 -22.88
CA ILE A 147 -15.67 -16.71 -22.16
C ILE A 147 -15.98 -16.49 -20.67
N LEU A 148 -16.42 -17.55 -19.98
CA LEU A 148 -16.56 -17.49 -18.53
C LEU A 148 -15.15 -17.35 -17.89
N PRO A 149 -14.98 -16.41 -16.94
CA PRO A 149 -13.72 -16.34 -16.19
C PRO A 149 -13.50 -17.66 -15.44
N PRO A 150 -12.26 -17.97 -15.06
CA PRO A 150 -11.98 -19.12 -14.22
C PRO A 150 -12.92 -19.12 -13.00
N SER A 151 -13.54 -20.23 -12.70
CA SER A 151 -14.47 -20.35 -11.56
C SER A 151 -13.75 -20.30 -10.21
N GLU A 152 -12.44 -20.47 -10.20
CA GLU A 152 -11.60 -20.40 -9.02
C GLU A 152 -10.89 -19.06 -8.97
N GLU A 153 -11.16 -18.31 -7.92
CA GLU A 153 -10.51 -17.02 -7.62
C GLU A 153 -8.97 -17.15 -7.61
N SER A 154 -8.46 -18.30 -7.14
CA SER A 154 -7.04 -18.64 -7.15
C SER A 154 -6.39 -18.54 -8.53
N ALA A 155 -7.08 -18.90 -9.60
CA ALA A 155 -6.53 -18.84 -10.95
C ALA A 155 -6.32 -17.39 -11.43
N ILE A 156 -7.21 -16.47 -11.05
CA ILE A 156 -7.04 -15.03 -11.32
C ILE A 156 -5.86 -14.49 -10.52
N PHE A 157 -5.74 -14.85 -9.24
CA PHE A 157 -4.62 -14.44 -8.41
C PHE A 157 -3.27 -14.90 -8.95
N GLU A 158 -3.16 -16.12 -9.47
CA GLU A 158 -1.92 -16.60 -10.08
C GLU A 158 -1.52 -15.78 -11.32
N VAL A 159 -2.47 -15.37 -12.15
CA VAL A 159 -2.19 -14.50 -13.29
C VAL A 159 -1.74 -13.10 -12.81
N VAL A 160 -2.46 -12.52 -11.86
CA VAL A 160 -2.10 -11.22 -11.27
C VAL A 160 -0.69 -11.28 -10.68
N LYS A 161 -0.42 -12.29 -9.86
CA LYS A 161 0.90 -12.52 -9.24
C LYS A 161 2.00 -12.64 -10.29
N SER A 162 1.80 -13.48 -11.31
CA SER A 162 2.79 -13.67 -12.38
C SER A 162 3.13 -12.36 -13.11
N ARG A 163 2.13 -11.54 -13.40
CA ARG A 163 2.36 -10.23 -14.03
C ARG A 163 3.08 -9.25 -13.11
N LEU A 164 2.70 -9.19 -11.85
CA LEU A 164 3.37 -8.36 -10.86
C LEU A 164 4.83 -8.79 -10.67
N ASP A 165 5.11 -10.09 -10.58
CA ASP A 165 6.48 -10.62 -10.47
C ASP A 165 7.36 -10.17 -11.65
N VAL A 166 6.82 -10.17 -12.88
CA VAL A 166 7.53 -9.67 -14.07
C VAL A 166 7.81 -8.17 -13.96
N GLY A 167 6.80 -7.37 -13.60
CA GLY A 167 6.95 -5.92 -13.47
C GLY A 167 7.91 -5.51 -12.36
N ILE A 168 7.81 -6.15 -11.19
CA ILE A 168 8.74 -5.93 -10.07
C ILE A 168 10.18 -6.24 -10.49
N LYS A 169 10.40 -7.37 -11.15
CA LYS A 169 11.74 -7.75 -11.61
C LYS A 169 12.30 -6.74 -12.62
N ALA A 170 11.50 -6.35 -13.61
CA ALA A 170 11.92 -5.36 -14.60
C ALA A 170 12.25 -4.00 -13.98
N MET A 171 11.43 -3.53 -13.02
CA MET A 171 11.68 -2.31 -12.26
C MET A 171 12.99 -2.38 -11.48
N MET A 172 13.24 -3.48 -10.78
CA MET A 172 14.47 -3.67 -10.00
C MET A 172 15.71 -3.69 -10.91
N GLU A 173 15.66 -4.42 -12.03
CA GLU A 173 16.74 -4.49 -13.01
C GLU A 173 17.04 -3.11 -13.62
N MET A 174 16.01 -2.36 -13.99
CA MET A 174 16.16 -1.00 -14.52
C MET A 174 16.76 -0.04 -13.49
N SER A 175 16.26 -0.08 -12.27
CA SER A 175 16.78 0.73 -11.15
C SER A 175 18.26 0.48 -10.91
N GLU A 176 18.69 -0.79 -10.88
CA GLU A 176 20.08 -1.17 -10.68
C GLU A 176 20.98 -0.74 -11.85
N GLN A 177 20.55 -0.98 -13.10
CA GLN A 177 21.31 -0.64 -14.31
C GLN A 177 21.49 0.85 -14.50
N ARG A 178 20.42 1.64 -14.25
CA ARG A 178 20.42 3.10 -14.45
C ARG A 178 20.79 3.87 -13.19
N LYS A 179 20.90 3.21 -12.03
CA LYS A 179 21.15 3.81 -10.69
C LYS A 179 20.14 4.89 -10.34
N ILE A 180 18.88 4.59 -10.53
CA ILE A 180 17.73 5.47 -10.27
C ILE A 180 16.80 4.83 -9.23
N SER A 181 15.89 5.64 -8.65
CA SER A 181 14.87 5.16 -7.72
C SER A 181 13.87 4.19 -8.37
N PHE A 182 13.13 3.41 -7.59
CA PHE A 182 12.04 2.57 -8.11
C PHE A 182 10.92 3.39 -8.73
N PRO A 183 10.47 4.54 -8.15
CA PRO A 183 9.52 5.43 -8.82
C PRO A 183 9.99 5.90 -10.19
N ASP A 184 11.25 6.34 -10.33
CA ASP A 184 11.81 6.74 -11.62
C ASP A 184 11.84 5.57 -12.62
N ALA A 185 12.27 4.39 -12.16
CA ALA A 185 12.31 3.19 -12.99
C ALA A 185 10.91 2.81 -13.51
N ALA A 186 9.91 2.80 -12.63
CA ALA A 186 8.53 2.48 -12.99
C ALA A 186 7.94 3.51 -13.97
N ASN A 187 8.21 4.80 -13.77
CA ASN A 187 7.79 5.87 -14.67
C ASN A 187 8.41 5.70 -16.07
N ILE A 188 9.71 5.40 -16.16
CA ILE A 188 10.38 5.14 -17.43
C ILE A 188 9.78 3.92 -18.12
N MET A 189 9.55 2.83 -17.38
CA MET A 189 8.92 1.61 -17.92
C MET A 189 7.55 1.91 -18.52
N SER A 190 6.75 2.73 -17.85
CA SER A 190 5.40 3.09 -18.33
C SER A 190 5.45 3.88 -19.64
N ILE A 191 6.45 4.76 -19.81
CA ILE A 191 6.65 5.57 -21.02
C ILE A 191 7.23 4.72 -22.16
N GLU A 192 8.17 3.84 -21.87
CA GLU A 192 8.81 2.96 -22.87
C GLU A 192 7.89 1.81 -23.32
N GLY A 193 6.67 1.69 -22.74
CA GLY A 193 5.71 0.63 -23.07
C GLY A 193 6.11 -0.74 -22.52
N LEU A 194 7.01 -0.79 -21.55
CA LEU A 194 7.37 -2.00 -20.81
C LEU A 194 6.30 -2.23 -19.72
N SER A 195 5.09 -2.56 -20.16
CA SER A 195 3.98 -2.77 -19.24
C SER A 195 4.10 -4.09 -18.47
N VAL A 196 3.62 -4.06 -17.27
CA VAL A 196 3.40 -5.21 -16.37
C VAL A 196 2.34 -6.18 -16.92
#